data_cd80f00e360e15df1fcc20d4283f6260
#
_entry.id   cd80f00e360e15df1fcc20d4283f6260
#
_cell.length_a   1.000
_cell.length_b   1.000
_cell.length_c   1.000
_cell.angle_alpha   90.00
_cell.angle_beta   90.00
_cell.angle_gamma   90.00
#
_symmetry.space_group_name_H-M   'P 1'
#
loop_
_entity.id
_entity.type
_entity.pdbx_description
1 polymer ?
#
loop_
_entity_poly.entity_id
_entity_poly.type
_entity_poly.pdbx_seq_one_letter_code
_entity_poly.pdbx_strand_id
1 'polypeptide(L)'
;SRRQRQMCIRDRRSDRTCKDTAKHYAAVLVLLLFCSIVFYVQTHYQHTSSSRPEDDYQGRIPQFHSSVDRDDDGVDDQFDILNGALVYVSTHPKYKSRYYETGYPDDGYGVCTDVVAYALKNAGYDLQVLVDADIREQPQDYMVAEPDANIDFRRVRNLKVFFSHTAFALTTDVSEIEEWQGGDVVIFKRHIGIVSDRRNKNGVPYICLLYTSPSPRDRTR
;
A
#
# COMPACT_ATOMS: atom_id res chain seq x y z
N SER A 1 -65.45 22.58 32.57
CA SER A 1 -65.07 22.93 31.20
C SER A 1 -63.74 23.75 31.11
N ARG A 2 -63.44 24.71 32.00
CA ARG A 2 -62.17 25.49 31.97
C ARG A 2 -60.95 24.69 32.40
N ARG A 3 -61.05 23.75 33.37
CA ARG A 3 -59.91 22.91 33.80
C ARG A 3 -59.47 21.91 32.72
N GLN A 4 -60.39 21.36 31.96
CA GLN A 4 -60.04 20.45 30.86
C GLN A 4 -59.27 21.15 29.70
N ARG A 5 -59.61 22.42 29.38
CA ARG A 5 -58.89 23.18 28.36
C ARG A 5 -57.45 23.54 28.79
N GLN A 6 -57.23 23.81 30.08
CA GLN A 6 -55.87 24.07 30.57
C GLN A 6 -54.98 22.81 30.55
N MET A 7 -55.53 21.60 30.84
CA MET A 7 -54.81 20.36 30.74
C MET A 7 -54.38 20.03 29.29
N CYS A 8 -55.25 20.19 28.31
CA CYS A 8 -54.93 19.95 26.90
C CYS A 8 -53.87 20.90 26.34
N ILE A 9 -53.79 22.16 26.81
CA ILE A 9 -52.75 23.10 26.39
C ILE A 9 -51.39 22.80 27.00
N ARG A 10 -51.35 22.26 28.23
CA ARG A 10 -50.13 21.90 28.93
C ARG A 10 -49.47 20.65 28.31
N ASP A 11 -50.26 19.66 27.93
CA ASP A 11 -49.76 18.42 27.27
C ASP A 11 -49.18 18.73 25.87
N ARG A 12 -49.80 19.62 25.08
CA ARG A 12 -49.26 19.98 23.76
C ARG A 12 -47.95 20.76 23.81
N ARG A 13 -47.68 21.53 24.87
CA ARG A 13 -46.40 22.22 25.05
C ARG A 13 -45.29 21.27 25.47
N SER A 14 -45.56 20.31 26.34
CA SER A 14 -44.63 19.26 26.79
C SER A 14 -44.20 18.35 25.62
N ASP A 15 -45.15 17.98 24.77
CA ASP A 15 -44.88 17.11 23.62
C ASP A 15 -44.07 17.78 22.50
N ARG A 16 -44.22 19.10 22.32
CA ARG A 16 -43.40 19.90 21.33
C ARG A 16 -41.93 20.04 21.80
N THR A 17 -41.68 20.33 23.08
CA THR A 17 -40.33 20.48 23.61
C THR A 17 -39.58 19.14 23.61
N CYS A 18 -40.26 18.03 23.89
CA CYS A 18 -39.68 16.71 23.83
C CYS A 18 -39.30 16.30 22.36
N LYS A 19 -40.13 16.62 21.39
CA LYS A 19 -39.88 16.37 19.98
C LYS A 19 -38.75 17.24 19.43
N ASP A 20 -38.61 18.48 19.88
CA ASP A 20 -37.54 19.36 19.44
C ASP A 20 -36.19 19.00 20.05
N THR A 21 -36.16 18.58 21.33
CA THR A 21 -34.94 18.01 21.96
C THR A 21 -34.52 16.71 21.28
N ALA A 22 -35.42 15.79 20.96
CA ALA A 22 -35.12 14.56 20.24
C ALA A 22 -34.53 14.84 18.85
N LYS A 23 -35.04 15.83 18.13
CA LYS A 23 -34.46 16.27 16.83
C LYS A 23 -33.05 16.82 16.99
N HIS A 24 -32.77 17.59 18.03
CA HIS A 24 -31.44 18.12 18.30
C HIS A 24 -30.44 17.00 18.61
N TYR A 25 -30.81 16.02 19.44
CA TYR A 25 -29.95 14.85 19.69
C TYR A 25 -29.73 14.03 18.43
N ALA A 26 -30.73 13.82 17.61
CA ALA A 26 -30.60 13.13 16.33
C ALA A 26 -29.64 13.88 15.37
N ALA A 27 -29.75 15.21 15.28
CA ALA A 27 -28.87 16.03 14.47
C ALA A 27 -27.41 15.98 14.96
N VAL A 28 -27.18 16.03 16.28
CA VAL A 28 -25.84 15.91 16.88
C VAL A 28 -25.24 14.53 16.59
N LEU A 29 -26.03 13.45 16.73
CA LEU A 29 -25.58 12.10 16.42
C LEU A 29 -25.20 11.94 14.93
N VAL A 30 -25.98 12.49 14.03
CA VAL A 30 -25.67 12.48 12.58
C VAL A 30 -24.39 13.26 12.31
N LEU A 31 -24.19 14.42 12.94
CA LEU A 31 -22.97 15.20 12.80
C LEU A 31 -21.74 14.45 13.31
N LEU A 32 -21.84 13.80 14.48
CA LEU A 32 -20.75 13.00 15.05
C LEU A 32 -20.41 11.80 14.16
N LEU A 33 -21.42 11.11 13.62
CA LEU A 33 -21.23 10.04 12.64
C LEU A 33 -20.55 10.54 11.38
N PHE A 34 -20.97 11.68 10.87
CA PHE A 34 -20.35 12.29 9.69
C PHE A 34 -18.89 12.67 9.97
N CYS A 35 -18.61 13.32 11.11
CA CYS A 35 -17.23 13.66 11.49
C CYS A 35 -16.37 12.40 11.68
N SER A 36 -16.91 11.33 12.27
CA SER A 36 -16.16 10.08 12.42
C SER A 36 -15.89 9.39 11.07
N ILE A 37 -16.84 9.43 10.15
CA ILE A 37 -16.64 8.91 8.78
C ILE A 37 -15.58 9.73 8.03
N VAL A 38 -15.65 11.06 8.11
CA VAL A 38 -14.66 11.95 7.48
C VAL A 38 -13.28 11.71 8.08
N PHE A 39 -13.17 11.60 9.40
CA PHE A 39 -11.91 11.29 10.07
C PHE A 39 -11.38 9.91 9.67
N TYR A 40 -12.24 8.89 9.63
CA TYR A 40 -11.88 7.55 9.18
C TYR A 40 -11.38 7.56 7.72
N VAL A 41 -12.10 8.26 6.83
CA VAL A 41 -11.68 8.40 5.42
C VAL A 41 -10.34 9.12 5.31
N GLN A 42 -10.12 10.21 6.06
CA GLN A 42 -8.85 10.94 6.04
C GLN A 42 -7.66 10.12 6.56
N THR A 43 -7.88 9.30 7.59
CA THR A 43 -6.80 8.48 8.19
C THR A 43 -6.52 7.20 7.41
N HIS A 44 -7.51 6.65 6.68
CA HIS A 44 -7.38 5.38 5.96
C HIS A 44 -7.32 5.55 4.43
N TYR A 45 -7.48 6.78 3.96
CA TYR A 45 -7.46 7.04 2.52
C TYR A 45 -6.01 7.15 2.03
N GLN A 46 -5.55 6.10 1.37
CA GLN A 46 -4.25 6.12 0.70
C GLN A 46 -4.39 6.89 -0.62
N HIS A 47 -3.59 7.93 -0.78
CA HIS A 47 -3.52 8.67 -2.03
C HIS A 47 -2.73 7.83 -3.05
N THR A 48 -3.44 7.21 -3.99
CA THR A 48 -2.83 6.54 -5.14
C THR A 48 -2.84 7.49 -6.33
N SER A 49 -1.77 7.52 -7.10
CA SER A 49 -1.63 8.29 -8.33
C SER A 49 -1.22 7.36 -9.46
N SER A 50 -1.79 7.56 -10.65
CA SER A 50 -1.35 6.90 -11.89
C SER A 50 -0.12 7.57 -12.52
N SER A 51 0.23 8.76 -12.05
CA SER A 51 1.44 9.48 -12.45
C SER A 51 2.45 9.51 -11.31
N ARG A 52 3.73 9.54 -11.65
CA ARG A 52 4.80 9.71 -10.67
C ARG A 52 4.60 11.04 -9.94
N PRO A 53 4.49 11.06 -8.59
CA PRO A 53 4.30 12.30 -7.83
C PRO A 53 5.52 13.21 -7.94
N GLU A 54 5.34 14.50 -7.68
CA GLU A 54 6.45 15.44 -7.52
C GLU A 54 7.21 15.15 -6.22
N ASP A 55 8.50 15.50 -6.20
CA ASP A 55 9.32 15.40 -5.00
C ASP A 55 9.31 16.72 -4.25
N ASP A 56 8.48 16.81 -3.21
CA ASP A 56 8.37 18.00 -2.38
C ASP A 56 9.51 18.16 -1.35
N TYR A 57 10.42 17.17 -1.28
CA TYR A 57 11.50 17.11 -0.28
C TYR A 57 12.89 17.03 -0.89
N GLN A 58 13.01 17.35 -2.16
CA GLN A 58 14.19 17.16 -3.00
C GLN A 58 15.50 17.67 -2.35
N GLY A 59 16.53 16.82 -2.40
CA GLY A 59 17.89 17.17 -1.98
C GLY A 59 18.11 17.31 -0.46
N ARG A 60 17.11 17.04 0.37
CA ARG A 60 17.25 17.14 1.83
C ARG A 60 17.79 15.87 2.48
N ILE A 61 17.57 14.71 1.83
CA ILE A 61 18.09 13.42 2.27
C ILE A 61 18.96 12.87 1.16
N PRO A 62 20.25 12.56 1.43
CA PRO A 62 21.12 11.92 0.46
C PRO A 62 20.56 10.54 0.08
N GLN A 63 20.64 10.20 -1.18
CA GLN A 63 20.30 8.84 -1.62
C GLN A 63 21.37 7.88 -1.17
N PHE A 64 20.93 6.73 -0.65
CA PHE A 64 21.83 5.62 -0.32
C PHE A 64 22.30 4.94 -1.62
N HIS A 65 23.57 4.56 -1.65
CA HIS A 65 24.18 3.76 -2.70
C HIS A 65 24.72 2.47 -2.12
N SER A 66 24.35 1.35 -2.70
CA SER A 66 24.89 0.04 -2.32
C SER A 66 26.34 -0.09 -2.78
N SER A 67 27.13 -0.88 -2.08
CA SER A 67 28.45 -1.31 -2.56
C SER A 67 28.39 -2.56 -3.44
N VAL A 68 27.20 -3.10 -3.68
CA VAL A 68 26.95 -4.29 -4.47
C VAL A 68 26.41 -3.87 -5.84
N ASP A 69 26.98 -4.45 -6.88
CA ASP A 69 26.57 -4.42 -8.27
C ASP A 69 26.61 -5.87 -8.74
N ARG A 70 25.45 -6.55 -8.71
CA ARG A 70 25.37 -7.99 -8.90
C ARG A 70 25.47 -8.42 -10.35
N ASP A 71 25.01 -7.60 -11.27
CA ASP A 71 25.03 -7.92 -12.70
C ASP A 71 26.18 -7.28 -13.47
N ASP A 72 27.08 -6.57 -12.72
CA ASP A 72 28.31 -5.95 -13.22
C ASP A 72 28.06 -4.92 -14.35
N ASP A 73 26.94 -4.20 -14.29
CA ASP A 73 26.60 -3.20 -15.31
C ASP A 73 27.13 -1.78 -14.99
N GLY A 74 27.71 -1.60 -13.80
CA GLY A 74 28.29 -0.36 -13.32
C GLY A 74 27.31 0.53 -12.54
N VAL A 75 26.11 0.03 -12.26
CA VAL A 75 25.09 0.66 -11.41
C VAL A 75 24.93 -0.17 -10.12
N ASP A 76 24.74 0.48 -9.00
CA ASP A 76 24.54 -0.24 -7.74
C ASP A 76 23.13 -0.86 -7.63
N ASP A 77 23.04 -2.02 -6.97
CA ASP A 77 21.79 -2.78 -6.82
C ASP A 77 20.63 -1.96 -6.25
N GLN A 78 20.89 -1.01 -5.34
CA GLN A 78 19.85 -0.19 -4.73
C GLN A 78 19.17 0.71 -5.78
N PHE A 79 19.98 1.30 -6.65
CA PHE A 79 19.50 2.13 -7.76
C PHE A 79 18.79 1.30 -8.81
N ASP A 80 19.32 0.11 -9.13
CA ASP A 80 18.71 -0.79 -10.09
C ASP A 80 17.34 -1.32 -9.64
N ILE A 81 17.21 -1.68 -8.37
CA ILE A 81 15.92 -2.08 -7.79
C ILE A 81 14.91 -0.92 -7.90
N LEU A 82 15.32 0.30 -7.56
CA LEU A 82 14.47 1.48 -7.70
C LEU A 82 14.06 1.70 -9.16
N ASN A 83 15.02 1.69 -10.07
CA ASN A 83 14.80 1.95 -11.48
C ASN A 83 13.90 0.87 -12.11
N GLY A 84 14.15 -0.41 -11.81
CA GLY A 84 13.32 -1.51 -12.26
C GLY A 84 11.86 -1.40 -11.81
N ALA A 85 11.63 -0.98 -10.56
CA ALA A 85 10.28 -0.70 -10.06
C ALA A 85 9.61 0.45 -10.83
N LEU A 86 10.33 1.55 -11.04
CA LEU A 86 9.82 2.73 -11.76
C LEU A 86 9.50 2.39 -13.23
N VAL A 87 10.38 1.64 -13.90
CA VAL A 87 10.16 1.17 -15.28
C VAL A 87 8.91 0.30 -15.34
N TYR A 88 8.78 -0.69 -14.45
CA TYR A 88 7.63 -1.58 -14.47
C TYR A 88 6.31 -0.85 -14.20
N VAL A 89 6.22 0.01 -13.18
CA VAL A 89 4.97 0.75 -12.91
C VAL A 89 4.63 1.76 -14.03
N SER A 90 5.62 2.26 -14.77
CA SER A 90 5.42 3.16 -15.91
C SER A 90 4.73 2.49 -17.10
N THR A 91 4.74 1.15 -17.17
CA THR A 91 3.99 0.38 -18.18
C THR A 91 2.49 0.33 -17.89
N HIS A 92 2.06 0.85 -16.73
CA HIS A 92 0.65 0.90 -16.29
C HIS A 92 -0.08 -0.45 -16.37
N PRO A 93 0.47 -1.56 -15.82
CA PRO A 93 -0.19 -2.84 -15.90
C PRO A 93 -1.51 -2.81 -15.12
N LYS A 94 -2.54 -3.44 -15.67
CA LYS A 94 -3.84 -3.55 -15.02
C LYS A 94 -3.76 -4.58 -13.90
N TYR A 95 -4.29 -4.24 -12.72
CA TYR A 95 -4.27 -5.16 -11.59
C TYR A 95 -5.15 -6.38 -11.85
N LYS A 96 -4.51 -7.54 -12.00
CA LYS A 96 -5.20 -8.83 -12.12
C LYS A 96 -4.25 -9.98 -11.78
N SER A 97 -4.67 -10.81 -10.82
CA SER A 97 -3.96 -12.05 -10.54
C SER A 97 -4.29 -13.09 -11.62
N ARG A 98 -3.25 -13.60 -12.28
CA ARG A 98 -3.29 -14.66 -13.27
C ARG A 98 -2.14 -15.62 -13.03
N TYR A 99 -2.31 -16.86 -13.44
CA TYR A 99 -1.22 -17.83 -13.55
C TYR A 99 -0.50 -17.63 -14.89
N TYR A 100 0.81 -17.70 -14.87
CA TYR A 100 1.69 -17.64 -16.04
C TYR A 100 2.62 -18.85 -16.02
N GLU A 101 2.67 -19.62 -17.08
CA GLU A 101 3.54 -20.81 -17.20
C GLU A 101 5.04 -20.45 -17.15
N THR A 102 5.39 -19.20 -17.47
CA THR A 102 6.73 -18.64 -17.35
C THR A 102 7.01 -18.00 -16.00
N GLY A 103 5.98 -17.88 -15.13
CA GLY A 103 6.02 -17.18 -13.86
C GLY A 103 5.79 -15.67 -13.97
N TYR A 104 6.42 -15.01 -14.93
CA TYR A 104 6.36 -13.55 -15.09
C TYR A 104 5.21 -13.12 -16.02
N PRO A 105 4.45 -12.04 -15.67
CA PRO A 105 3.41 -11.48 -16.55
C PRO A 105 3.99 -10.87 -17.83
N ASP A 106 3.35 -11.15 -18.97
CA ASP A 106 3.71 -10.64 -20.30
C ASP A 106 2.55 -10.01 -21.08
N ASP A 107 1.38 -9.86 -20.45
CA ASP A 107 0.10 -9.52 -21.10
C ASP A 107 -0.51 -8.19 -20.64
N GLY A 108 0.30 -7.32 -20.01
CA GLY A 108 -0.15 -6.02 -19.49
C GLY A 108 -1.03 -6.11 -18.25
N TYR A 109 -1.05 -7.25 -17.55
CA TYR A 109 -1.61 -7.42 -16.22
C TYR A 109 -0.49 -7.69 -15.20
N GLY A 110 -0.79 -7.45 -13.91
CA GLY A 110 0.15 -7.72 -12.84
C GLY A 110 -0.47 -7.58 -11.46
N VAL A 111 0.33 -7.90 -10.45
CA VAL A 111 -0.02 -7.73 -9.04
C VAL A 111 1.14 -7.03 -8.30
N CYS A 112 0.95 -6.68 -7.03
CA CYS A 112 1.95 -5.94 -6.27
C CYS A 112 3.32 -6.64 -6.19
N THR A 113 3.35 -7.97 -6.13
CA THR A 113 4.59 -8.76 -6.11
C THR A 113 5.36 -8.69 -7.42
N ASP A 114 4.70 -8.45 -8.54
CA ASP A 114 5.37 -8.32 -9.83
C ASP A 114 6.21 -7.05 -9.91
N VAL A 115 5.82 -5.96 -9.21
CA VAL A 115 6.66 -4.76 -9.09
C VAL A 115 8.00 -5.10 -8.46
N VAL A 116 7.97 -5.88 -7.37
CA VAL A 116 9.19 -6.29 -6.65
C VAL A 116 10.00 -7.29 -7.47
N ALA A 117 9.32 -8.22 -8.15
CA ALA A 117 9.98 -9.23 -8.97
C ALA A 117 10.73 -8.60 -10.15
N TYR A 118 10.11 -7.67 -10.85
CA TYR A 118 10.78 -6.94 -11.95
C TYR A 118 11.84 -5.97 -11.45
N ALA A 119 11.64 -5.33 -10.28
CA ALA A 119 12.64 -4.49 -9.64
C ALA A 119 13.93 -5.26 -9.34
N LEU A 120 13.80 -6.40 -8.65
CA LEU A 120 14.95 -7.25 -8.33
C LEU A 120 15.57 -7.90 -9.55
N LYS A 121 14.77 -8.25 -10.55
CA LYS A 121 15.29 -8.79 -11.82
C LYS A 121 16.17 -7.78 -12.56
N ASN A 122 15.85 -6.47 -12.45
CA ASN A 122 16.68 -5.41 -13.03
C ASN A 122 18.06 -5.31 -12.37
N ALA A 123 18.17 -5.69 -11.09
CA ALA A 123 19.43 -5.77 -10.35
C ALA A 123 20.04 -7.20 -10.36
N GLY A 124 19.71 -8.03 -11.35
CA GLY A 124 20.29 -9.37 -11.51
C GLY A 124 19.77 -10.45 -10.54
N TYR A 125 18.67 -10.21 -9.80
CA TYR A 125 18.07 -11.18 -8.88
C TYR A 125 16.78 -11.77 -9.44
N ASP A 126 16.78 -13.03 -9.83
CA ASP A 126 15.55 -13.71 -10.26
C ASP A 126 14.78 -14.28 -9.06
N LEU A 127 13.73 -13.57 -8.63
CA LEU A 127 12.92 -13.99 -7.47
C LEU A 127 12.24 -15.35 -7.67
N GLN A 128 11.89 -15.72 -8.90
CA GLN A 128 11.30 -17.03 -9.19
C GLN A 128 12.25 -18.15 -8.78
N VAL A 129 13.51 -18.04 -9.18
CA VAL A 129 14.56 -19.02 -8.88
C VAL A 129 14.93 -18.99 -7.39
N LEU A 130 15.11 -17.78 -6.83
CA LEU A 130 15.56 -17.63 -5.45
C LEU A 130 14.51 -18.11 -4.44
N VAL A 131 13.23 -17.79 -4.64
CA VAL A 131 12.15 -18.22 -3.75
C VAL A 131 11.89 -19.72 -3.87
N ASP A 132 11.94 -20.30 -5.08
CA ASP A 132 11.83 -21.75 -5.26
C ASP A 132 12.97 -22.51 -4.53
N ALA A 133 14.18 -21.99 -4.61
CA ALA A 133 15.33 -22.57 -3.90
C ALA A 133 15.15 -22.51 -2.37
N ASP A 134 14.73 -21.35 -1.83
CA ASP A 134 14.53 -21.15 -0.40
C ASP A 134 13.36 -22.01 0.15
N ILE A 135 12.27 -22.16 -0.61
CA ILE A 135 11.16 -23.07 -0.26
C ILE A 135 11.64 -24.52 -0.19
N ARG A 136 12.51 -24.95 -1.10
CA ARG A 136 13.07 -26.34 -1.10
C ARG A 136 14.03 -26.59 0.05
N GLU A 137 14.79 -25.57 0.44
CA GLU A 137 15.76 -25.66 1.54
C GLU A 137 15.07 -25.57 2.90
N GLN A 138 14.04 -24.73 3.06
CA GLN A 138 13.36 -24.45 4.31
C GLN A 138 11.81 -24.58 4.20
N PRO A 139 11.29 -25.75 3.74
CA PRO A 139 9.86 -25.90 3.44
C PRO A 139 8.94 -25.71 4.65
N GLN A 140 9.44 -25.93 5.86
CA GLN A 140 8.70 -25.79 7.13
C GLN A 140 8.31 -24.34 7.44
N ASP A 141 9.04 -23.36 6.89
CA ASP A 141 8.78 -21.94 7.14
C ASP A 141 7.72 -21.38 6.20
N TYR A 142 7.43 -22.11 5.13
CA TYR A 142 6.44 -21.75 4.13
C TYR A 142 5.14 -22.53 4.30
N MET A 143 4.01 -21.85 4.17
CA MET A 143 2.68 -22.48 4.14
C MET A 143 2.32 -22.93 2.71
N VAL A 144 3.19 -23.71 2.09
CA VAL A 144 3.07 -24.21 0.72
C VAL A 144 3.00 -25.73 0.76
N ALA A 145 1.87 -26.32 0.36
CA ALA A 145 1.71 -27.76 0.35
C ALA A 145 2.41 -28.42 -0.85
N GLU A 146 2.26 -27.79 -2.01
CA GLU A 146 2.89 -28.20 -3.26
C GLU A 146 3.61 -26.99 -3.85
N PRO A 147 4.95 -26.95 -3.86
CA PRO A 147 5.72 -25.84 -4.42
C PRO A 147 5.49 -25.71 -5.93
N ASP A 148 5.23 -24.49 -6.36
CA ASP A 148 5.10 -24.10 -7.76
C ASP A 148 5.91 -22.83 -8.01
N ALA A 149 7.07 -22.95 -8.62
CA ALA A 149 7.99 -21.86 -8.90
C ALA A 149 7.34 -20.72 -9.70
N ASN A 150 6.30 -21.01 -10.50
CA ASN A 150 5.65 -20.02 -11.35
C ASN A 150 4.68 -19.09 -10.59
N ILE A 151 4.29 -19.45 -9.36
CA ILE A 151 3.34 -18.65 -8.59
C ILE A 151 3.83 -18.32 -7.17
N ASP A 152 4.73 -19.09 -6.58
CA ASP A 152 5.10 -18.92 -5.17
C ASP A 152 5.82 -17.61 -4.90
N PHE A 153 6.71 -17.15 -5.77
CA PHE A 153 7.37 -15.83 -5.67
C PHE A 153 6.40 -14.65 -5.88
N ARG A 154 5.19 -14.90 -6.36
CA ARG A 154 4.13 -13.90 -6.56
C ARG A 154 3.14 -13.85 -5.40
N ARG A 155 3.50 -14.42 -4.24
CA ARG A 155 2.68 -14.40 -3.02
C ARG A 155 3.36 -13.59 -1.93
N VAL A 156 2.70 -12.51 -1.48
CA VAL A 156 3.24 -11.62 -0.43
C VAL A 156 3.69 -12.39 0.82
N ARG A 157 2.93 -13.41 1.24
CA ARG A 157 3.28 -14.23 2.41
C ARG A 157 4.61 -14.97 2.21
N ASN A 158 4.86 -15.51 1.01
CA ASN A 158 6.08 -16.24 0.70
C ASN A 158 7.27 -15.27 0.59
N LEU A 159 7.09 -14.12 -0.07
CA LEU A 159 8.12 -13.08 -0.12
C LEU A 159 8.46 -12.54 1.28
N LYS A 160 7.49 -12.46 2.19
CA LYS A 160 7.79 -12.09 3.58
C LYS A 160 8.71 -13.09 4.27
N VAL A 161 8.51 -14.39 4.06
CA VAL A 161 9.40 -15.45 4.60
C VAL A 161 10.76 -15.35 3.92
N PHE A 162 10.80 -15.32 2.59
CA PHE A 162 12.02 -15.20 1.81
C PHE A 162 12.89 -14.02 2.25
N PHE A 163 12.34 -12.82 2.35
CA PHE A 163 13.11 -11.66 2.82
C PHE A 163 13.50 -11.74 4.29
N SER A 164 12.77 -12.47 5.14
CA SER A 164 13.22 -12.70 6.51
C SER A 164 14.44 -13.60 6.60
N HIS A 165 14.70 -14.45 5.60
CA HIS A 165 15.89 -15.30 5.51
C HIS A 165 17.07 -14.59 4.84
N THR A 166 16.81 -13.69 3.89
CA THR A 166 17.82 -13.22 2.94
C THR A 166 18.14 -11.73 3.02
N ALA A 167 17.29 -10.91 3.68
CA ALA A 167 17.44 -9.47 3.73
C ALA A 167 17.62 -8.95 5.17
N PHE A 168 18.20 -7.76 5.29
CA PHE A 168 18.29 -7.07 6.57
C PHE A 168 16.94 -6.40 6.90
N ALA A 169 16.50 -6.55 8.15
CA ALA A 169 15.33 -5.83 8.64
C ALA A 169 15.68 -4.36 8.89
N LEU A 170 14.97 -3.46 8.23
CA LEU A 170 15.08 -2.01 8.41
C LEU A 170 13.99 -1.50 9.35
N THR A 171 14.03 -0.19 9.65
CA THR A 171 13.01 0.46 10.48
C THR A 171 11.63 0.38 9.84
N THR A 172 10.59 0.28 10.68
CA THR A 172 9.19 0.43 10.27
C THR A 172 8.58 1.76 10.76
N ASP A 173 9.38 2.58 11.46
CA ASP A 173 8.95 3.90 11.92
C ASP A 173 9.06 4.92 10.78
N VAL A 174 7.91 5.37 10.28
CA VAL A 174 7.84 6.36 9.20
C VAL A 174 8.32 7.77 9.62
N SER A 175 8.56 8.01 10.91
CA SER A 175 9.15 9.27 11.39
C SER A 175 10.67 9.32 11.22
N GLU A 176 11.33 8.17 11.10
CA GLU A 176 12.76 8.05 10.80
C GLU A 176 13.01 8.20 9.29
N ILE A 177 12.62 9.35 8.75
CA ILE A 177 12.53 9.59 7.30
C ILE A 177 13.86 9.39 6.54
N GLU A 178 15.00 9.51 7.21
CA GLU A 178 16.35 9.34 6.62
C GLU A 178 16.69 7.87 6.39
N GLU A 179 16.11 6.98 7.20
CA GLU A 179 16.33 5.53 7.11
C GLU A 179 15.59 4.87 5.94
N TRP A 180 14.57 5.56 5.39
CA TRP A 180 13.81 5.06 4.26
C TRP A 180 14.45 5.50 2.95
N GLN A 181 15.00 4.55 2.20
CA GLN A 181 15.73 4.85 0.97
C GLN A 181 15.01 4.31 -0.27
N GLY A 182 15.18 5.01 -1.40
CA GLY A 182 14.68 4.53 -2.68
C GLY A 182 15.30 3.17 -3.03
N GLY A 183 14.47 2.19 -3.42
CA GLY A 183 14.91 0.83 -3.65
C GLY A 183 14.65 -0.15 -2.50
N ASP A 184 14.36 0.33 -1.28
CA ASP A 184 13.99 -0.55 -0.17
C ASP A 184 12.69 -1.30 -0.45
N VAL A 185 12.62 -2.55 0.01
CA VAL A 185 11.40 -3.37 -0.07
C VAL A 185 10.54 -3.11 1.14
N VAL A 186 9.28 -2.71 0.93
CA VAL A 186 8.30 -2.52 2.01
C VAL A 186 7.20 -3.57 1.94
N ILE A 187 6.97 -4.27 3.06
CA ILE A 187 5.99 -5.35 3.16
C ILE A 187 4.86 -4.96 4.11
N PHE A 188 3.65 -4.85 3.56
CA PHE A 188 2.42 -4.65 4.31
C PHE A 188 1.74 -6.01 4.59
N LYS A 189 0.63 -5.99 5.33
CA LYS A 189 -0.12 -7.22 5.63
C LYS A 189 -0.55 -8.01 4.38
N ARG A 190 -0.89 -7.31 3.29
CA ARG A 190 -1.44 -7.90 2.05
C ARG A 190 -0.80 -7.38 0.77
N HIS A 191 0.11 -6.44 0.87
CA HIS A 191 0.79 -5.80 -0.24
C HIS A 191 2.29 -5.74 -0.01
N ILE A 192 3.03 -5.57 -1.09
CA ILE A 192 4.47 -5.36 -1.09
C ILE A 192 4.79 -4.34 -2.19
N GLY A 193 5.82 -3.54 -1.98
CA GLY A 193 6.24 -2.55 -2.96
C GLY A 193 7.69 -2.12 -2.74
N ILE A 194 8.14 -1.20 -3.58
CA ILE A 194 9.47 -0.61 -3.52
C ILE A 194 9.35 0.86 -3.09
N VAL A 195 10.16 1.28 -2.14
CA VAL A 195 10.26 2.69 -1.71
C VAL A 195 10.76 3.53 -2.88
N SER A 196 10.09 4.65 -3.15
CA SER A 196 10.45 5.61 -4.19
C SER A 196 11.54 6.57 -3.70
N ASP A 197 12.29 7.13 -4.63
CA ASP A 197 13.21 8.26 -4.42
C ASP A 197 12.49 9.59 -4.16
N ARG A 198 11.17 9.66 -4.41
CA ARG A 198 10.38 10.87 -4.21
C ARG A 198 9.62 10.86 -2.90
N ARG A 199 9.54 12.04 -2.29
CA ARG A 199 8.99 12.23 -0.94
C ARG A 199 7.94 13.33 -0.93
N ASN A 200 6.99 13.21 -0.02
CA ASN A 200 6.03 14.27 0.23
C ASN A 200 6.68 15.41 1.06
N LYS A 201 5.94 16.49 1.27
CA LYS A 201 6.40 17.68 2.03
C LYS A 201 6.88 17.38 3.46
N ASN A 202 6.51 16.26 4.04
CA ASN A 202 6.93 15.83 5.38
C ASN A 202 8.17 14.90 5.34
N GLY A 203 8.75 14.64 4.16
CA GLY A 203 9.89 13.77 3.98
C GLY A 203 9.55 12.28 3.89
N VAL A 204 8.28 11.90 4.01
CA VAL A 204 7.86 10.50 3.90
C VAL A 204 7.88 10.08 2.42
N PRO A 205 8.60 8.98 2.07
CA PRO A 205 8.70 8.55 0.69
C PRO A 205 7.38 7.97 0.16
N TYR A 206 7.19 8.06 -1.15
CA TYR A 206 6.14 7.34 -1.86
C TYR A 206 6.55 5.88 -2.07
N ILE A 207 5.57 5.04 -2.38
CA ILE A 207 5.79 3.60 -2.63
C ILE A 207 5.35 3.26 -4.05
N CYS A 208 6.24 2.62 -4.79
CA CYS A 208 5.94 2.01 -6.09
C CYS A 208 5.23 0.68 -5.86
N LEU A 209 3.94 0.59 -6.21
CA LEU A 209 3.19 -0.65 -6.09
C LEU A 209 1.93 -0.65 -6.96
N LEU A 210 1.40 -1.84 -7.26
CA LEU A 210 0.11 -2.02 -7.93
C LEU A 210 -1.02 -2.27 -6.91
N TYR A 211 -2.16 -1.60 -7.10
CA TYR A 211 -3.34 -1.70 -6.24
C TYR A 211 -4.52 -2.43 -6.89
N THR A 212 -5.33 -3.11 -6.06
CA THR A 212 -6.52 -3.87 -6.49
C THR A 212 -7.70 -3.02 -6.96
N SER A 213 -7.71 -1.73 -6.64
CA SER A 213 -8.83 -0.84 -6.99
C SER A 213 -8.29 0.50 -7.48
N PRO A 214 -8.82 1.04 -8.59
CA PRO A 214 -8.50 2.39 -8.99
C PRO A 214 -8.95 3.36 -7.89
N SER A 215 -8.15 4.40 -7.66
CA SER A 215 -8.52 5.50 -6.80
C SER A 215 -9.86 6.09 -7.25
N PRO A 216 -10.73 6.57 -6.34
CA PRO A 216 -11.93 7.32 -6.73
C PRO A 216 -11.66 8.47 -7.71
N ARG A 217 -10.45 9.03 -7.73
CA ARG A 217 -10.01 10.05 -8.70
C ARG A 217 -9.82 9.50 -10.10
N ASP A 218 -9.50 8.22 -10.27
CA ASP A 218 -9.29 7.60 -11.58
C ASP A 218 -10.63 7.28 -12.28
N ARG A 219 -11.77 7.34 -11.55
CA ARG A 219 -13.12 7.13 -12.10
C ARG A 219 -13.73 8.38 -12.73
N THR A 220 -13.11 9.53 -12.60
CA THR A 220 -13.64 10.83 -13.04
C THR A 220 -12.90 11.42 -14.24
N ARG A 221 -12.16 10.61 -15.00
CA ARG A 221 -11.55 10.95 -16.28
C ARG A 221 -12.12 10.13 -17.40
#